data_f25915fd449c6d0486830d5093049537
#
_entry.id   f25915fd449c6d0486830d5093049537
#
_cell.length_a   1.000
_cell.length_b   1.000
_cell.length_c   1.000
_cell.angle_alpha   90.00
_cell.angle_beta   90.00
_cell.angle_gamma   90.00
#
_symmetry.space_group_name_H-M   'P 1'
#
loop_
_entity.id
_entity.type
_entity.pdbx_description
1 polymer ?
#
loop_
_entity_poly.entity_id
_entity_poly.type
_entity_poly.pdbx_seq_one_letter_code
_entity_poly.pdbx_strand_id
1 'polypeptide(L)'
;QFIRFMAVSGKRRPLIPIPFPTRWISVWFLNVITSVPPTTAKALIQGLKHDLLADDTELRTLIPQKLIAFDDAVRSTLKEEEKLVNSSDWGYDAQAFARWRPEYGYFAKQAGFSVETAASKKALWQVVNRLGGKEGYFFGNILWKTRAALDLLVGHKLAKGRPEHPLLQVGDTVDSWKVIIVEPEKQLTLLFGMKAPGLGRLSFTLTDKGHHRLLDVRAWWHPHGMPGLFYWLFMIPAHLFIFRGMAKRIAQRAEQKTEKI
;
A
#
# COMPACT_ATOMS: atom_id res chain seq x y z
N GLN A 1 17.32 -3.54 -24.17
CA GLN A 1 17.23 -3.84 -22.73
C GLN A 1 15.99 -4.69 -22.39
N PHE A 2 14.78 -4.33 -22.81
CA PHE A 2 13.55 -5.10 -22.48
C PHE A 2 13.59 -6.55 -22.95
N ILE A 3 14.09 -6.81 -24.17
CA ILE A 3 14.24 -8.19 -24.69
C ILE A 3 15.21 -9.00 -23.83
N ARG A 4 16.35 -8.41 -23.43
CA ARG A 4 17.31 -9.05 -22.51
C ARG A 4 16.70 -9.32 -21.15
N PHE A 5 15.97 -8.35 -20.59
CA PHE A 5 15.26 -8.51 -19.32
C PHE A 5 14.25 -9.67 -19.38
N MET A 6 13.45 -9.75 -20.47
CA MET A 6 12.50 -10.85 -20.67
C MET A 6 13.20 -12.20 -20.76
N ALA A 7 14.34 -12.27 -21.44
CA ALA A 7 15.12 -13.49 -21.54
C ALA A 7 15.64 -13.97 -20.19
N VAL A 8 16.14 -13.03 -19.36
CA VAL A 8 16.66 -13.34 -18.02
C VAL A 8 15.55 -13.69 -17.03
N SER A 9 14.43 -12.95 -17.06
CA SER A 9 13.31 -13.16 -16.15
C SER A 9 12.42 -14.35 -16.50
N GLY A 10 12.59 -14.96 -17.68
CA GLY A 10 11.75 -16.04 -18.19
C GLY A 10 10.32 -15.60 -18.56
N LYS A 11 9.99 -14.31 -18.42
CA LYS A 11 8.65 -13.76 -18.65
C LYS A 11 8.56 -13.21 -20.07
N ARG A 12 7.95 -13.94 -20.98
CA ARG A 12 7.69 -13.46 -22.35
C ARG A 12 6.45 -12.55 -22.36
N ARG A 13 6.61 -11.34 -22.89
CA ARG A 13 5.51 -10.37 -23.08
C ARG A 13 5.58 -9.82 -24.51
N PRO A 14 4.45 -9.63 -25.20
CA PRO A 14 4.44 -8.99 -26.49
C PRO A 14 4.91 -7.54 -26.35
N LEU A 15 5.88 -7.14 -27.15
CA LEU A 15 6.30 -5.75 -27.29
C LEU A 15 5.56 -5.17 -28.48
N ILE A 16 4.67 -4.24 -28.25
CA ILE A 16 3.89 -3.56 -29.29
C ILE A 16 4.54 -2.19 -29.50
N PRO A 17 5.24 -1.96 -30.62
CA PRO A 17 5.78 -0.65 -30.93
C PRO A 17 4.64 0.34 -31.21
N ILE A 18 4.66 1.48 -30.55
CA ILE A 18 3.70 2.55 -30.79
C ILE A 18 4.36 3.54 -31.75
N PRO A 19 3.87 3.69 -33.00
CA PRO A 19 4.55 4.47 -34.04
C PRO A 19 4.47 5.98 -33.82
N PHE A 20 3.68 6.45 -32.87
CA PHE A 20 3.50 7.89 -32.62
C PHE A 20 4.13 8.32 -31.28
N PRO A 21 4.68 9.55 -31.20
CA PRO A 21 5.22 10.09 -29.96
C PRO A 21 4.09 10.44 -28.98
N THR A 22 3.56 9.43 -28.32
CA THR A 22 2.43 9.53 -27.36
C THR A 22 2.93 9.82 -25.95
N ARG A 23 3.80 10.84 -25.80
CA ARG A 23 4.40 11.17 -24.49
C ARG A 23 3.37 11.33 -23.37
N TRP A 24 2.28 12.02 -23.65
CA TRP A 24 1.23 12.23 -22.66
C TRP A 24 0.49 10.93 -22.29
N ILE A 25 0.28 10.03 -23.26
CA ILE A 25 -0.29 8.70 -22.99
C ILE A 25 0.68 7.87 -22.14
N SER A 26 1.98 7.92 -22.46
CA SER A 26 3.00 7.19 -21.67
C SER A 26 3.09 7.71 -20.22
N VAL A 27 3.05 9.03 -20.02
CA VAL A 27 3.01 9.62 -18.67
C VAL A 27 1.73 9.21 -17.94
N TRP A 28 0.58 9.31 -18.60
CA TRP A 28 -0.69 8.89 -18.03
C TRP A 28 -0.70 7.39 -17.67
N PHE A 29 -0.24 6.55 -18.59
CA PHE A 29 -0.12 5.11 -18.37
C PHE A 29 0.77 4.78 -17.18
N LEU A 30 1.96 5.39 -17.09
CA LEU A 30 2.84 5.22 -15.94
C LEU A 30 2.18 5.65 -14.63
N ASN A 31 1.45 6.76 -14.63
CA ASN A 31 0.73 7.23 -13.46
C ASN A 31 -0.37 6.24 -13.01
N VAL A 32 -1.02 5.57 -13.96
CA VAL A 32 -2.05 4.56 -13.66
C VAL A 32 -1.42 3.27 -13.13
N ILE A 33 -0.36 2.78 -13.76
CA ILE A 33 0.22 1.46 -13.41
C ILE A 33 1.31 1.52 -12.34
N THR A 34 1.90 2.69 -12.09
CA THR A 34 2.96 2.87 -11.09
C THR A 34 2.57 3.93 -10.05
N SER A 35 3.37 4.08 -9.02
CA SER A 35 3.28 5.18 -8.05
C SER A 35 4.26 6.32 -8.35
N VAL A 36 4.92 6.30 -9.51
CA VAL A 36 5.87 7.34 -9.91
C VAL A 36 5.11 8.65 -10.13
N PRO A 37 5.53 9.76 -9.48
CA PRO A 37 4.92 11.06 -9.70
C PRO A 37 4.95 11.46 -11.17
N PRO A 38 3.89 12.08 -11.73
CA PRO A 38 3.81 12.47 -13.14
C PRO A 38 4.98 13.35 -13.60
N THR A 39 5.49 14.23 -12.73
CA THR A 39 6.66 15.08 -12.97
C THR A 39 7.92 14.26 -13.22
N THR A 40 8.17 13.25 -12.38
CA THR A 40 9.30 12.33 -12.51
C THR A 40 9.14 11.46 -13.75
N ALA A 41 7.95 10.90 -13.98
CA ALA A 41 7.66 10.11 -15.18
C ALA A 41 7.89 10.90 -16.47
N LYS A 42 7.48 12.19 -16.48
CA LYS A 42 7.70 13.09 -17.62
C LYS A 42 9.19 13.31 -17.87
N ALA A 43 9.98 13.57 -16.83
CA ALA A 43 11.42 13.79 -16.93
C ALA A 43 12.13 12.52 -17.46
N LEU A 44 11.79 11.34 -16.94
CA LEU A 44 12.35 10.08 -17.41
C LEU A 44 12.03 9.81 -18.88
N ILE A 45 10.78 10.01 -19.32
CA ILE A 45 10.37 9.82 -20.71
C ILE A 45 11.07 10.83 -21.63
N GLN A 46 11.27 12.06 -21.17
CA GLN A 46 12.05 13.06 -21.92
C GLN A 46 13.51 12.66 -22.07
N GLY A 47 14.11 12.11 -21.00
CA GLY A 47 15.50 11.62 -21.01
C GLY A 47 15.74 10.47 -21.98
N LEU A 48 14.73 9.62 -22.26
CA LEU A 48 14.86 8.52 -23.21
C LEU A 48 15.13 8.94 -24.66
N LYS A 49 15.08 10.24 -24.97
CA LYS A 49 15.42 10.76 -26.31
C LYS A 49 16.92 10.93 -26.54
N HIS A 50 17.70 10.92 -25.49
CA HIS A 50 19.12 11.20 -25.53
C HIS A 50 19.90 9.97 -25.08
N ASP A 51 20.96 9.67 -25.81
CA ASP A 51 21.95 8.72 -25.35
C ASP A 51 22.80 9.39 -24.28
N LEU A 52 22.63 8.99 -23.04
CA LEU A 52 23.37 9.48 -21.88
C LEU A 52 24.58 8.56 -21.65
N LEU A 53 25.56 8.68 -22.51
CA LEU A 53 26.84 7.98 -22.36
C LEU A 53 27.76 8.84 -21.48
N ALA A 54 28.18 8.31 -20.35
CA ALA A 54 29.17 8.91 -19.49
C ALA A 54 30.55 8.29 -19.78
N ASP A 55 31.57 9.14 -19.82
CA ASP A 55 32.96 8.66 -19.77
C ASP A 55 33.31 8.36 -18.30
N ASP A 56 33.49 7.10 -17.98
CA ASP A 56 33.80 6.63 -16.62
C ASP A 56 35.28 6.25 -16.46
N THR A 57 36.13 6.60 -17.43
CA THR A 57 37.54 6.20 -17.45
C THR A 57 38.32 6.67 -16.22
N GLU A 58 38.16 7.95 -15.86
CA GLU A 58 38.82 8.51 -14.67
C GLU A 58 38.30 7.86 -13.37
N LEU A 59 36.98 7.66 -13.29
CA LEU A 59 36.34 7.05 -12.13
C LEU A 59 36.79 5.61 -11.93
N ARG A 60 36.96 4.85 -13.01
CA ARG A 60 37.49 3.47 -12.98
C ARG A 60 38.92 3.39 -12.52
N THR A 61 39.70 4.44 -12.79
CA THR A 61 41.08 4.53 -12.35
C THR A 61 41.18 4.84 -10.86
N LEU A 62 40.31 5.73 -10.37
CA LEU A 62 40.25 6.14 -8.95
C LEU A 62 39.63 5.07 -8.06
N ILE A 63 38.59 4.41 -8.55
CA ILE A 63 37.83 3.39 -7.83
C ILE A 63 37.73 2.14 -8.71
N PRO A 64 38.75 1.27 -8.69
CA PRO A 64 38.72 0.05 -9.48
C PRO A 64 37.66 -0.90 -8.95
N GLN A 65 36.60 -1.12 -9.72
CA GLN A 65 35.50 -2.01 -9.41
C GLN A 65 35.29 -3.02 -10.54
N LYS A 66 34.98 -4.25 -10.16
CA LYS A 66 34.47 -5.23 -11.10
C LYS A 66 33.00 -4.94 -11.39
N LEU A 67 32.70 -4.47 -12.61
CA LEU A 67 31.33 -4.21 -13.00
C LEU A 67 30.56 -5.52 -13.16
N ILE A 68 29.31 -5.49 -12.70
CA ILE A 68 28.37 -6.61 -12.82
C ILE A 68 27.71 -6.52 -14.20
N ALA A 69 27.71 -7.61 -14.95
CA ALA A 69 27.00 -7.66 -16.21
C ALA A 69 25.49 -7.48 -16.01
N PHE A 70 24.82 -6.86 -16.99
CA PHE A 70 23.38 -6.56 -16.92
C PHE A 70 22.54 -7.80 -16.54
N ASP A 71 22.81 -8.94 -17.17
CA ASP A 71 22.03 -10.16 -16.95
C ASP A 71 22.23 -10.71 -15.53
N ASP A 72 23.43 -10.58 -14.97
CA ASP A 72 23.74 -11.02 -13.61
C ASP A 72 23.14 -10.08 -12.57
N ALA A 73 23.17 -8.77 -12.82
CA ALA A 73 22.50 -7.79 -12.00
C ALA A 73 20.98 -8.04 -11.96
N VAL A 74 20.35 -8.29 -13.11
CA VAL A 74 18.92 -8.62 -13.18
C VAL A 74 18.61 -9.91 -12.43
N ARG A 75 19.41 -10.98 -12.61
CA ARG A 75 19.21 -12.25 -11.88
C ARG A 75 19.32 -12.05 -10.37
N SER A 76 20.34 -11.32 -9.93
CA SER A 76 20.54 -11.04 -8.52
C SER A 76 19.37 -10.25 -7.93
N THR A 77 18.94 -9.20 -8.61
CA THR A 77 17.79 -8.38 -8.17
C THR A 77 16.51 -9.20 -8.10
N LEU A 78 16.19 -9.99 -9.13
CA LEU A 78 15.01 -10.84 -9.13
C LEU A 78 15.03 -11.88 -8.01
N LYS A 79 16.21 -12.45 -7.71
CA LYS A 79 16.38 -13.40 -6.60
C LYS A 79 16.20 -12.73 -5.23
N GLU A 80 16.67 -11.50 -5.07
CA GLU A 80 16.45 -10.74 -3.84
C GLU A 80 14.98 -10.31 -3.71
N GLU A 81 14.36 -9.86 -4.80
CA GLU A 81 12.91 -9.59 -4.81
C GLU A 81 12.11 -10.85 -4.47
N GLU A 82 12.51 -12.00 -4.98
CA GLU A 82 11.86 -13.27 -4.67
C GLU A 82 11.92 -13.59 -3.18
N LYS A 83 13.04 -13.35 -2.51
CA LYS A 83 13.16 -13.49 -1.05
C LYS A 83 12.28 -12.49 -0.29
N LEU A 84 12.11 -11.28 -0.83
CA LEU A 84 11.31 -10.22 -0.20
C LEU A 84 9.80 -10.38 -0.48
N VAL A 85 9.45 -10.92 -1.64
CA VAL A 85 8.05 -11.00 -2.15
C VAL A 85 7.50 -12.42 -2.03
N ASN A 86 8.36 -13.42 -1.87
CA ASN A 86 7.95 -14.84 -1.83
C ASN A 86 7.26 -15.19 -0.57
N SER A 87 6.47 -14.34 -0.13
CA SER A 87 5.84 -14.90 1.01
C SER A 87 4.38 -14.53 0.98
N SER A 88 3.59 -15.53 0.75
CA SER A 88 2.46 -15.68 1.64
C SER A 88 2.80 -15.19 3.08
N ASP A 89 4.03 -15.22 3.46
CA ASP A 89 4.62 -14.78 4.72
C ASP A 89 5.06 -13.30 4.73
N TRP A 90 5.40 -12.67 3.62
CA TRP A 90 5.74 -11.24 3.57
C TRP A 90 4.62 -10.37 4.11
N GLY A 91 3.39 -10.71 3.80
CA GLY A 91 2.22 -10.05 4.34
C GLY A 91 2.07 -10.24 5.85
N TYR A 92 2.75 -11.21 6.45
CA TYR A 92 2.69 -11.55 7.87
C TYR A 92 3.99 -11.27 8.62
N ASP A 93 5.06 -10.93 7.92
CA ASP A 93 6.33 -10.54 8.53
C ASP A 93 6.34 -9.05 8.86
N ALA A 94 6.19 -8.74 10.15
CA ALA A 94 6.19 -7.37 10.65
C ALA A 94 7.54 -6.65 10.39
N GLN A 95 8.67 -7.37 10.36
CA GLN A 95 9.98 -6.77 10.11
C GLN A 95 10.18 -6.45 8.62
N ALA A 96 9.79 -7.35 7.73
CA ALA A 96 9.81 -7.08 6.29
C ALA A 96 8.89 -5.91 5.97
N PHE A 97 7.73 -5.86 6.62
CA PHE A 97 6.78 -4.77 6.46
C PHE A 97 7.30 -3.44 7.02
N ALA A 98 7.99 -3.43 8.15
CA ALA A 98 8.58 -2.22 8.72
C ALA A 98 9.68 -1.61 7.83
N ARG A 99 10.34 -2.41 7.02
CA ARG A 99 11.33 -1.97 6.02
C ARG A 99 10.69 -1.45 4.73
N TRP A 100 9.44 -1.81 4.48
CA TRP A 100 8.73 -1.36 3.30
C TRP A 100 8.30 0.10 3.48
N ARG A 101 8.84 0.98 2.65
CA ARG A 101 8.50 2.39 2.64
C ARG A 101 7.54 2.67 1.50
N PRO A 102 6.34 3.19 1.77
CA PRO A 102 5.35 3.47 0.73
C PRO A 102 5.87 4.40 -0.36
N GLU A 103 6.75 5.32 -0.01
CA GLU A 103 7.36 6.30 -0.91
C GLU A 103 8.31 5.64 -1.93
N TYR A 104 8.90 4.53 -1.55
CA TYR A 104 9.80 3.72 -2.38
C TYR A 104 9.13 2.45 -2.88
N GLY A 105 7.89 2.18 -2.44
CA GLY A 105 7.16 0.99 -2.87
C GLY A 105 6.82 1.06 -4.34
N TYR A 106 7.45 0.23 -5.13
CA TYR A 106 7.04 -0.04 -6.49
C TYR A 106 5.55 -0.37 -6.46
N PHE A 107 4.71 0.38 -7.19
CA PHE A 107 3.28 0.11 -7.31
C PHE A 107 2.39 0.31 -6.07
N ALA A 108 2.83 1.03 -5.06
CA ALA A 108 1.95 1.35 -3.95
C ALA A 108 0.80 2.25 -4.43
N LYS A 109 -0.37 1.67 -4.58
CA LYS A 109 -1.61 2.42 -4.77
C LYS A 109 -2.17 2.80 -3.42
N GLN A 110 -2.77 3.96 -3.33
CA GLN A 110 -3.35 4.42 -2.08
C GLN A 110 -4.70 5.08 -2.30
N ALA A 111 -5.58 4.90 -1.33
CA ALA A 111 -6.84 5.62 -1.22
C ALA A 111 -7.11 5.88 0.26
N GLY A 112 -7.56 7.06 0.60
CA GLY A 112 -7.81 7.41 1.98
C GLY A 112 -8.51 8.75 2.11
N PHE A 113 -8.75 9.12 3.36
CA PHE A 113 -9.34 10.39 3.70
C PHE A 113 -8.80 10.88 5.04
N SER A 114 -8.46 12.15 5.09
CA SER A 114 -8.05 12.83 6.32
C SER A 114 -9.15 13.74 6.80
N VAL A 115 -9.37 13.79 8.11
CA VAL A 115 -10.33 14.67 8.76
C VAL A 115 -9.68 15.38 9.94
N GLU A 116 -9.96 16.67 10.07
CA GLU A 116 -9.59 17.45 11.24
C GLU A 116 -10.69 17.32 12.30
N THR A 117 -10.30 17.29 13.58
CA THR A 117 -11.20 17.14 14.71
C THR A 117 -10.66 17.84 15.97
N ALA A 118 -11.56 18.34 16.80
CA ALA A 118 -11.24 18.89 18.10
C ALA A 118 -11.04 17.80 19.17
N ALA A 119 -11.39 16.55 18.88
CA ALA A 119 -11.23 15.44 19.82
C ALA A 119 -9.78 15.26 20.26
N SER A 120 -9.57 14.82 21.51
CA SER A 120 -8.23 14.53 22.01
C SER A 120 -7.63 13.28 21.33
N LYS A 121 -6.29 13.20 21.26
CA LYS A 121 -5.60 12.00 20.74
C LYS A 121 -6.03 10.74 21.48
N LYS A 122 -6.17 10.83 22.79
CA LYS A 122 -6.61 9.72 23.65
C LYS A 122 -8.01 9.25 23.27
N ALA A 123 -8.96 10.17 23.05
CA ALA A 123 -10.32 9.82 22.65
C ALA A 123 -10.34 9.18 21.24
N LEU A 124 -9.62 9.75 20.28
CA LEU A 124 -9.45 9.16 18.95
C LEU A 124 -8.86 7.75 19.01
N TRP A 125 -7.78 7.58 19.78
CA TRP A 125 -7.12 6.30 19.96
C TRP A 125 -8.03 5.23 20.54
N GLN A 126 -8.81 5.60 21.57
CA GLN A 126 -9.80 4.70 22.15
C GLN A 126 -10.87 4.27 21.16
N VAL A 127 -11.29 5.15 20.24
CA VAL A 127 -12.27 4.79 19.21
C VAL A 127 -11.60 3.87 18.17
N VAL A 128 -10.44 4.24 17.65
CA VAL A 128 -9.71 3.43 16.65
C VAL A 128 -9.45 2.02 17.16
N ASN A 129 -9.06 1.87 18.41
CA ASN A 129 -8.83 0.56 19.02
C ASN A 129 -10.09 -0.31 19.20
N ARG A 130 -11.28 0.21 18.97
CA ARG A 130 -12.52 -0.59 18.98
C ARG A 130 -12.89 -1.19 17.63
N LEU A 131 -12.05 -0.99 16.63
CA LEU A 131 -12.27 -1.52 15.28
C LEU A 131 -12.51 -3.03 15.30
N GLY A 132 -13.43 -3.51 14.48
CA GLY A 132 -13.75 -4.91 14.29
C GLY A 132 -14.77 -5.49 15.27
N GLY A 133 -15.06 -6.78 15.13
CA GLY A 133 -16.01 -7.50 15.97
C GLY A 133 -17.40 -6.87 15.98
N LYS A 134 -17.95 -6.64 17.19
CA LYS A 134 -19.30 -6.06 17.38
C LYS A 134 -19.42 -4.61 16.90
N GLU A 135 -18.37 -3.80 17.03
CA GLU A 135 -18.34 -2.39 16.59
C GLU A 135 -18.23 -2.27 15.06
N GLY A 136 -17.69 -3.28 14.40
CA GLY A 136 -17.44 -3.27 12.96
C GLY A 136 -16.41 -2.22 12.55
N TYR A 137 -16.61 -1.62 11.38
CA TYR A 137 -15.69 -0.67 10.79
C TYR A 137 -16.19 0.78 10.85
N PHE A 138 -17.08 1.08 11.80
CA PHE A 138 -17.71 2.37 12.06
C PHE A 138 -18.59 2.91 10.93
N PHE A 139 -18.32 2.53 9.67
CA PHE A 139 -19.07 2.97 8.50
C PHE A 139 -19.09 1.89 7.42
N GLY A 140 -20.22 1.81 6.68
CA GLY A 140 -20.35 0.90 5.55
C GLY A 140 -20.30 -0.58 5.94
N ASN A 141 -20.74 -0.96 7.14
CA ASN A 141 -20.65 -2.34 7.64
C ASN A 141 -21.30 -3.36 6.68
N ILE A 142 -22.31 -2.95 5.91
CA ILE A 142 -22.93 -3.82 4.90
C ILE A 142 -21.94 -4.20 3.79
N LEU A 143 -21.12 -3.24 3.33
CA LEU A 143 -20.11 -3.48 2.31
C LEU A 143 -19.00 -4.43 2.82
N TRP A 144 -18.60 -4.28 4.07
CA TRP A 144 -17.66 -5.19 4.72
C TRP A 144 -18.24 -6.60 4.86
N LYS A 145 -19.52 -6.73 5.21
CA LYS A 145 -20.21 -8.02 5.27
C LYS A 145 -20.35 -8.66 3.89
N THR A 146 -20.68 -7.89 2.86
CA THR A 146 -20.74 -8.38 1.47
C THR A 146 -19.36 -8.86 1.02
N ARG A 147 -18.32 -8.10 1.32
CA ARG A 147 -16.95 -8.52 1.04
C ARG A 147 -16.60 -9.83 1.73
N ALA A 148 -16.92 -9.97 3.02
CA ALA A 148 -16.71 -11.18 3.78
C ALA A 148 -17.45 -12.38 3.20
N ALA A 149 -18.69 -12.19 2.72
CA ALA A 149 -19.46 -13.24 2.04
C ALA A 149 -18.81 -13.68 0.73
N LEU A 150 -18.28 -12.74 -0.06
CA LEU A 150 -17.53 -13.04 -1.28
C LEU A 150 -16.26 -13.83 -0.99
N ASP A 151 -15.53 -13.50 0.07
CA ASP A 151 -14.32 -14.23 0.48
C ASP A 151 -14.65 -15.67 0.87
N LEU A 152 -15.80 -15.92 1.51
CA LEU A 152 -16.29 -17.28 1.79
C LEU A 152 -16.58 -18.07 0.50
N LEU A 153 -17.19 -17.43 -0.50
CA LEU A 153 -17.49 -18.08 -1.79
C LEU A 153 -16.22 -18.53 -2.53
N VAL A 154 -15.11 -17.79 -2.36
CA VAL A 154 -13.80 -18.19 -2.94
C VAL A 154 -12.98 -19.11 -2.02
N GLY A 155 -13.62 -19.69 -1.01
CA GLY A 155 -13.01 -20.70 -0.13
C GLY A 155 -12.06 -20.14 0.93
N HIS A 156 -12.15 -18.86 1.26
CA HIS A 156 -11.37 -18.28 2.33
C HIS A 156 -12.07 -18.42 3.67
N LYS A 157 -11.44 -19.09 4.64
CA LYS A 157 -11.95 -19.16 6.01
C LYS A 157 -11.71 -17.81 6.69
N LEU A 158 -12.77 -17.08 6.92
CA LEU A 158 -12.70 -15.82 7.65
C LEU A 158 -12.48 -16.12 9.14
N ALA A 159 -11.40 -15.60 9.69
CA ALA A 159 -11.35 -15.38 11.14
C ALA A 159 -12.43 -14.34 11.48
N LYS A 160 -13.30 -14.65 12.41
CA LYS A 160 -14.33 -13.72 12.87
C LYS A 160 -14.03 -13.31 14.29
N GLY A 161 -14.20 -12.03 14.54
CA GLY A 161 -14.14 -11.51 15.88
C GLY A 161 -12.90 -10.68 16.14
N ARG A 162 -12.73 -10.41 17.39
CA ARG A 162 -11.71 -9.54 17.95
C ARG A 162 -11.13 -10.23 19.18
N PRO A 163 -9.84 -10.00 19.52
CA PRO A 163 -9.28 -10.43 20.80
C PRO A 163 -10.10 -9.92 21.99
N GLU A 164 -10.12 -10.67 23.06
CA GLU A 164 -10.88 -10.33 24.28
C GLU A 164 -10.28 -9.14 25.02
N HIS A 165 -8.98 -8.89 24.87
CA HIS A 165 -8.32 -7.75 25.50
C HIS A 165 -8.73 -6.40 24.89
N PRO A 166 -8.79 -5.33 25.69
CA PRO A 166 -9.38 -4.05 25.28
C PRO A 166 -8.56 -3.29 24.23
N LEU A 167 -7.23 -3.42 24.27
CA LEU A 167 -6.30 -2.74 23.37
C LEU A 167 -5.66 -3.72 22.40
N LEU A 168 -5.67 -3.39 21.12
CA LEU A 168 -5.04 -4.19 20.08
C LEU A 168 -3.52 -4.21 20.25
N GLN A 169 -2.93 -5.38 19.99
CA GLN A 169 -1.49 -5.62 20.05
C GLN A 169 -0.99 -6.12 18.69
N VAL A 170 0.31 -5.94 18.45
CA VAL A 170 0.94 -6.49 17.24
C VAL A 170 0.82 -8.01 17.25
N GLY A 171 0.34 -8.57 16.15
CA GLY A 171 0.06 -9.99 16.00
C GLY A 171 -1.40 -10.39 16.17
N ASP A 172 -2.23 -9.54 16.75
CA ASP A 172 -3.67 -9.78 16.87
C ASP A 172 -4.34 -9.95 15.51
N THR A 173 -5.43 -10.72 15.53
CA THR A 173 -6.32 -10.84 14.38
C THR A 173 -7.66 -10.17 14.70
N VAL A 174 -8.04 -9.23 13.87
CA VAL A 174 -9.33 -8.53 13.95
C VAL A 174 -10.13 -8.85 12.70
N ASP A 175 -11.14 -9.68 12.81
CA ASP A 175 -11.84 -10.27 11.66
C ASP A 175 -10.84 -10.91 10.69
N SER A 176 -10.70 -10.37 9.47
CA SER A 176 -9.74 -10.85 8.47
C SER A 176 -8.46 -9.99 8.38
N TRP A 177 -8.19 -9.17 9.39
CA TRP A 177 -7.03 -8.30 9.42
C TRP A 177 -6.04 -8.74 10.49
N LYS A 178 -4.75 -8.64 10.18
CA LYS A 178 -3.69 -8.83 11.17
C LYS A 178 -3.12 -7.49 11.60
N VAL A 179 -3.03 -7.25 12.89
CA VAL A 179 -2.41 -6.06 13.45
C VAL A 179 -0.90 -6.15 13.29
N ILE A 180 -0.28 -5.17 12.65
CA ILE A 180 1.18 -5.18 12.36
C ILE A 180 1.92 -4.00 12.97
N ILE A 181 1.24 -2.88 13.22
CA ILE A 181 1.82 -1.72 13.92
C ILE A 181 0.80 -1.22 14.93
N VAL A 182 1.26 -1.01 16.15
CA VAL A 182 0.52 -0.34 17.22
C VAL A 182 1.47 0.65 17.88
N GLU A 183 1.30 1.93 17.57
CA GLU A 183 1.95 3.03 18.26
C GLU A 183 0.85 3.84 18.99
N PRO A 184 0.76 3.74 20.32
CA PRO A 184 -0.30 4.39 21.08
C PRO A 184 -0.45 5.87 20.75
N GLU A 185 -1.68 6.30 20.53
CA GLU A 185 -2.07 7.68 20.19
C GLU A 185 -1.40 8.24 18.92
N LYS A 186 -0.79 7.38 18.11
CA LYS A 186 -0.09 7.79 16.89
C LYS A 186 -0.50 6.97 15.67
N GLN A 187 -0.40 5.64 15.72
CA GLN A 187 -0.66 4.81 14.56
C GLN A 187 -1.18 3.42 14.92
N LEU A 188 -2.21 2.98 14.21
CA LEU A 188 -2.63 1.59 14.10
C LEU A 188 -2.59 1.16 12.64
N THR A 189 -1.90 0.05 12.34
CA THR A 189 -1.87 -0.48 10.98
C THR A 189 -2.26 -1.95 10.96
N LEU A 190 -3.15 -2.27 10.07
CA LEU A 190 -3.71 -3.58 9.83
C LEU A 190 -3.27 -4.10 8.46
N LEU A 191 -2.83 -5.34 8.42
CA LEU A 191 -2.50 -6.03 7.20
C LEU A 191 -3.73 -6.76 6.66
N PHE A 192 -3.91 -6.70 5.35
CA PHE A 192 -4.99 -7.33 4.63
C PHE A 192 -4.83 -8.87 4.64
N GLY A 193 -5.75 -9.56 5.26
CA GLY A 193 -5.75 -11.03 5.35
C GLY A 193 -6.80 -11.71 4.47
N MET A 194 -7.46 -10.97 3.58
CA MET A 194 -8.49 -11.48 2.68
C MET A 194 -7.87 -11.94 1.36
N LYS A 195 -8.56 -12.84 0.65
CA LYS A 195 -8.09 -13.33 -0.65
C LYS A 195 -8.34 -12.29 -1.74
N ALA A 196 -7.27 -11.72 -2.28
CA ALA A 196 -7.33 -10.75 -3.36
C ALA A 196 -6.02 -10.77 -4.17
N PRO A 197 -6.04 -10.29 -5.42
CA PRO A 197 -4.86 -10.31 -6.28
C PRO A 197 -3.87 -9.19 -5.91
N GLY A 198 -3.34 -9.22 -4.70
CA GLY A 198 -2.37 -8.26 -4.19
C GLY A 198 -2.31 -8.24 -2.68
N LEU A 199 -1.48 -7.37 -2.16
CA LEU A 199 -1.29 -7.14 -0.73
C LEU A 199 -1.79 -5.75 -0.36
N GLY A 200 -2.39 -5.63 0.80
CA GLY A 200 -2.92 -4.36 1.27
C GLY A 200 -2.75 -4.15 2.76
N ARG A 201 -2.77 -2.92 3.16
CA ARG A 201 -2.85 -2.51 4.55
C ARG A 201 -3.83 -1.37 4.72
N LEU A 202 -4.37 -1.28 5.91
CA LEU A 202 -5.21 -0.16 6.34
C LEU A 202 -4.54 0.51 7.53
N SER A 203 -4.22 1.77 7.40
CA SER A 203 -3.56 2.56 8.43
C SER A 203 -4.48 3.64 8.97
N PHE A 204 -4.44 3.84 10.28
CA PHE A 204 -5.06 4.94 11.00
C PHE A 204 -3.92 5.74 11.63
N THR A 205 -3.72 6.97 11.19
CA THR A 205 -2.64 7.83 11.69
C THR A 205 -3.21 9.06 12.36
N LEU A 206 -2.72 9.36 13.55
CA LEU A 206 -3.13 10.51 14.38
C LEU A 206 -1.98 11.52 14.42
N THR A 207 -2.19 12.70 13.89
CA THR A 207 -1.20 13.79 13.92
C THR A 207 -1.73 14.95 14.76
N ASP A 208 -0.93 15.44 15.66
CA ASP A 208 -1.24 16.65 16.43
C ASP A 208 -0.89 17.91 15.60
N LYS A 209 -1.82 18.84 15.51
CA LYS A 209 -1.67 20.13 14.84
C LYS A 209 -1.86 21.30 15.83
N GLY A 210 -1.69 21.06 17.12
CA GLY A 210 -1.89 22.04 18.18
C GLY A 210 -3.37 22.17 18.55
N HIS A 211 -4.09 23.10 17.93
CA HIS A 211 -5.50 23.34 18.25
C HIS A 211 -6.45 22.23 17.78
N HIS A 212 -6.07 21.45 16.78
CA HIS A 212 -6.85 20.35 16.24
C HIS A 212 -5.96 19.13 15.98
N ARG A 213 -6.57 17.99 15.73
CA ARG A 213 -5.90 16.74 15.41
C ARG A 213 -6.33 16.31 14.02
N LEU A 214 -5.40 15.73 13.30
CA LEU A 214 -5.65 15.15 11.99
C LEU A 214 -5.71 13.62 12.15
N LEU A 215 -6.86 13.05 11.81
CA LEU A 215 -7.02 11.60 11.63
C LEU A 215 -6.94 11.28 10.15
N ASP A 216 -5.94 10.50 9.74
CA ASP A 216 -5.83 9.94 8.38
C ASP A 216 -6.20 8.46 8.40
N VAL A 217 -7.17 8.08 7.57
CA VAL A 217 -7.58 6.69 7.33
C VAL A 217 -7.21 6.35 5.90
N ARG A 218 -6.25 5.45 5.72
CA ARG A 218 -5.66 5.21 4.41
C ARG A 218 -5.39 3.75 4.15
N ALA A 219 -5.87 3.26 3.01
CA ALA A 219 -5.48 1.98 2.47
C ALA A 219 -4.31 2.13 1.52
N TRP A 220 -3.38 1.19 1.62
CA TRP A 220 -2.27 1.00 0.72
C TRP A 220 -2.44 -0.34 0.02
N TRP A 221 -2.18 -0.39 -1.26
CA TRP A 221 -2.35 -1.58 -2.06
C TRP A 221 -1.16 -1.84 -2.97
N HIS A 222 -0.64 -3.04 -2.90
CA HIS A 222 0.41 -3.53 -3.79
C HIS A 222 -0.23 -4.56 -4.74
N PRO A 223 -0.54 -4.18 -5.99
CA PRO A 223 -1.21 -5.07 -6.92
C PRO A 223 -0.31 -6.21 -7.36
N HIS A 224 -0.85 -7.42 -7.40
CA HIS A 224 -0.19 -8.58 -8.00
C HIS A 224 -0.48 -8.61 -9.51
N GLY A 225 0.36 -7.94 -10.29
CA GLY A 225 0.21 -7.80 -11.74
C GLY A 225 -1.05 -7.06 -12.17
N MET A 226 -1.46 -7.26 -13.42
CA MET A 226 -2.63 -6.59 -14.01
C MET A 226 -3.95 -6.92 -13.30
N PRO A 227 -4.22 -8.17 -12.90
CA PRO A 227 -5.46 -8.46 -12.16
C PRO A 227 -5.57 -7.65 -10.86
N GLY A 228 -4.47 -7.49 -10.14
CA GLY A 228 -4.43 -6.68 -8.91
C GLY A 228 -4.64 -5.20 -9.18
N LEU A 229 -4.14 -4.70 -10.29
CA LEU A 229 -4.36 -3.32 -10.70
C LEU A 229 -5.82 -3.06 -11.10
N PHE A 230 -6.43 -3.94 -11.90
CA PHE A 230 -7.85 -3.83 -12.25
C PHE A 230 -8.77 -3.94 -11.03
N TYR A 231 -8.47 -4.86 -10.13
CA TYR A 231 -9.18 -4.96 -8.85
C TYR A 231 -9.13 -3.65 -8.09
N TRP A 232 -7.95 -3.04 -7.96
CA TRP A 232 -7.78 -1.75 -7.28
C TRP A 232 -8.59 -0.63 -7.94
N LEU A 233 -8.48 -0.48 -9.27
CA LEU A 233 -9.20 0.55 -10.03
C LEU A 233 -10.72 0.41 -9.88
N PHE A 234 -11.23 -0.82 -9.94
CA PHE A 234 -12.64 -1.12 -9.72
C PHE A 234 -13.11 -0.74 -8.30
N MET A 235 -12.25 -0.94 -7.31
CA MET A 235 -12.57 -0.67 -5.91
C MET A 235 -12.41 0.80 -5.48
N ILE A 236 -11.80 1.66 -6.31
CA ILE A 236 -11.57 3.07 -5.95
C ILE A 236 -12.85 3.79 -5.47
N PRO A 237 -14.00 3.74 -6.15
CA PRO A 237 -15.20 4.45 -5.71
C PRO A 237 -15.66 3.99 -4.32
N ALA A 238 -15.64 2.68 -4.08
CA ALA A 238 -15.97 2.10 -2.78
C ALA A 238 -14.98 2.53 -1.69
N HIS A 239 -13.69 2.51 -1.98
CA HIS A 239 -12.65 2.94 -1.05
C HIS A 239 -12.81 4.40 -0.63
N LEU A 240 -13.01 5.31 -1.58
CA LEU A 240 -13.20 6.73 -1.29
C LEU A 240 -14.44 6.97 -0.42
N PHE A 241 -15.54 6.29 -0.72
CA PHE A 241 -16.77 6.37 0.07
C PHE A 241 -16.58 5.83 1.48
N ILE A 242 -16.01 4.62 1.61
CA ILE A 242 -15.82 3.93 2.89
C ILE A 242 -14.86 4.71 3.79
N PHE A 243 -13.67 5.08 3.29
CA PHE A 243 -12.66 5.72 4.13
C PHE A 243 -13.05 7.12 4.57
N ARG A 244 -13.76 7.86 3.70
CA ARG A 244 -14.35 9.15 4.10
C ARG A 244 -15.37 8.97 5.22
N GLY A 245 -16.25 8.00 5.09
CA GLY A 245 -17.26 7.69 6.10
C GLY A 245 -16.64 7.22 7.41
N MET A 246 -15.64 6.32 7.35
CA MET A 246 -14.91 5.84 8.53
C MET A 246 -14.22 6.99 9.27
N ALA A 247 -13.42 7.80 8.58
CA ALA A 247 -12.70 8.92 9.20
C ALA A 247 -13.65 9.88 9.91
N LYS A 248 -14.73 10.29 9.25
CA LYS A 248 -15.76 11.17 9.85
C LYS A 248 -16.44 10.55 11.06
N ARG A 249 -16.82 9.28 10.98
CA ARG A 249 -17.49 8.58 12.09
C ARG A 249 -16.58 8.36 13.29
N ILE A 250 -15.30 8.07 13.07
CA ILE A 250 -14.31 7.96 14.15
C ILE A 250 -14.14 9.31 14.83
N ALA A 251 -13.98 10.41 14.09
CA ALA A 251 -13.86 11.75 14.62
C ALA A 251 -15.10 12.13 15.46
N GLN A 252 -16.31 11.99 14.90
CA GLN A 252 -17.56 12.27 15.62
C GLN A 252 -17.70 11.50 16.93
N ARG A 253 -17.40 10.19 16.92
CA ARG A 253 -17.45 9.35 18.14
C ARG A 253 -16.41 9.79 19.18
N ALA A 254 -15.26 10.27 18.74
CA ALA A 254 -14.21 10.75 19.63
C ALA A 254 -14.58 12.12 20.26
N GLU A 255 -15.19 13.02 19.49
CA GLU A 255 -15.69 14.30 19.98
C GLU A 255 -16.76 14.12 21.07
N GLN A 256 -17.75 13.25 20.82
CA GLN A 256 -18.77 12.90 21.79
C GLN A 256 -18.23 12.32 23.12
N LYS A 257 -17.07 11.69 23.08
CA LYS A 257 -16.37 11.20 24.28
C LYS A 257 -15.60 12.31 25.00
N THR A 258 -15.08 13.27 24.24
CA THR A 258 -14.32 14.39 24.80
C THR A 258 -15.28 15.35 25.58
N GLU A 259 -16.51 15.52 25.10
CA GLU A 259 -17.54 16.36 25.75
C GLU A 259 -18.09 15.75 27.06
N LYS A 260 -17.89 14.46 27.31
CA LYS A 260 -18.39 13.76 28.49
C LYS A 260 -17.39 13.62 29.65
N ILE A 261 -16.19 14.16 29.45
CA ILE A 261 -15.10 14.19 30.43
C ILE A 261 -14.90 15.61 30.92
#